data_d734479c3b5d932231670eb1dd0b1c6b
#
_entry.id   d734479c3b5d932231670eb1dd0b1c6b
#
_cell.length_a   1.000
_cell.length_b   1.000
_cell.length_c   1.000
_cell.angle_alpha   90.00
_cell.angle_beta   90.00
_cell.angle_gamma   90.00
#
_symmetry.space_group_name_H-M   'P 1'
#
loop_
_entity.id
_entity.type
_entity.pdbx_description
1 polymer ?
#
loop_
_entity_poly.entity_id
_entity_poly.type
_entity_poly.pdbx_seq_one_letter_code
_entity_poly.pdbx_strand_id
1 'polypeptide(L)'
;MSEIAPTAIIHPNVVLGEDVVVEDFCIIGLPFKGMKNIQTTIGSGSIIRAGTYIYAGNQIGKNFQTGNKANIRELNQIGDDVSIGTHSVIEHHITIGNSVRIHSQ
;
A
#
# COMPACT_ATOMS: atom_id res chain seq x y z
N MET A 1 3.62 3.08 -17.30
CA MET A 1 4.26 4.18 -16.55
C MET A 1 3.43 4.52 -15.33
N SER A 2 4.07 4.67 -14.20
CA SER A 2 3.35 4.96 -12.96
C SER A 2 2.97 6.44 -12.86
N GLU A 3 1.86 6.70 -12.17
CA GLU A 3 1.37 8.05 -11.95
C GLU A 3 1.36 8.32 -10.45
N ILE A 4 2.24 9.21 -10.02
CA ILE A 4 2.39 9.54 -8.61
C ILE A 4 1.98 10.99 -8.43
N ALA A 5 0.94 11.24 -7.62
CA ALA A 5 0.49 12.61 -7.35
C ALA A 5 1.60 13.41 -6.68
N PRO A 6 1.77 14.69 -7.03
CA PRO A 6 2.81 15.51 -6.42
C PRO A 6 2.69 15.65 -4.91
N THR A 7 1.50 15.50 -4.37
CA THR A 7 1.25 15.58 -2.93
C THR A 7 1.51 14.28 -2.19
N ALA A 8 1.80 13.19 -2.90
CA ALA A 8 2.09 11.91 -2.27
C ALA A 8 3.54 11.86 -1.80
N ILE A 9 3.77 11.18 -0.70
CA ILE A 9 5.10 10.98 -0.16
C ILE A 9 5.49 9.52 -0.34
N ILE A 10 6.55 9.28 -1.10
CA ILE A 10 7.09 7.94 -1.32
C ILE A 10 8.45 7.88 -0.64
N HIS A 11 8.55 7.07 0.39
CA HIS A 11 9.82 6.96 1.14
C HIS A 11 10.89 6.21 0.31
N PRO A 12 12.18 6.40 0.65
CA PRO A 12 13.27 5.92 -0.22
C PRO A 12 13.31 4.42 -0.46
N ASN A 13 12.89 3.60 0.49
CA ASN A 13 12.99 2.14 0.34
C ASN A 13 11.72 1.53 -0.21
N VAL A 14 11.01 2.26 -1.06
CA VAL A 14 9.81 1.77 -1.71
C VAL A 14 10.12 1.38 -3.16
N VAL A 15 9.68 0.20 -3.54
CA VAL A 15 9.79 -0.29 -4.92
C VAL A 15 8.39 -0.46 -5.47
N LEU A 16 8.08 0.28 -6.51
CA LEU A 16 6.80 0.19 -7.21
C LEU A 16 6.99 -0.57 -8.51
N GLY A 17 6.06 -1.46 -8.83
CA GLY A 17 6.03 -2.11 -10.13
C GLY A 17 5.62 -1.15 -11.23
N GLU A 18 5.26 -1.70 -12.40
CA GLU A 18 4.82 -0.89 -13.54
C GLU A 18 3.37 -0.44 -13.37
N ASP A 19 3.07 0.71 -13.91
CA ASP A 19 1.69 1.22 -14.00
C ASP A 19 0.98 1.28 -12.65
N VAL A 20 1.69 1.77 -11.63
CA VAL A 20 1.12 1.99 -10.31
C VAL A 20 0.60 3.42 -10.23
N VAL A 21 -0.62 3.59 -9.70
CA VAL A 21 -1.22 4.90 -9.49
C VAL A 21 -1.24 5.19 -8.00
N VAL A 22 -0.68 6.33 -7.60
CA VAL A 22 -0.72 6.80 -6.21
C VAL A 22 -1.36 8.18 -6.23
N GLU A 23 -2.53 8.30 -5.62
CA GLU A 23 -3.29 9.54 -5.62
C GLU A 23 -2.84 10.51 -4.53
N ASP A 24 -3.51 11.64 -4.45
CA ASP A 24 -3.11 12.75 -3.57
C ASP A 24 -3.03 12.34 -2.11
N PHE A 25 -2.05 12.91 -1.42
CA PHE A 25 -1.91 12.82 0.04
C PHE A 25 -1.68 11.41 0.58
N CYS A 26 -1.21 10.51 -0.27
CA CYS A 26 -0.79 9.18 0.19
C CYS A 26 0.59 9.24 0.81
N ILE A 27 0.87 8.33 1.74
CA ILE A 27 2.21 8.13 2.26
C ILE A 27 2.54 6.65 2.13
N ILE A 28 3.57 6.35 1.34
CA ILE A 28 3.96 4.98 1.05
C ILE A 28 5.32 4.70 1.67
N GLY A 29 5.41 3.60 2.42
CA GLY A 29 6.66 3.22 3.06
C GLY A 29 6.94 3.97 4.33
N LEU A 30 5.90 4.44 5.01
CA LEU A 30 6.03 5.23 6.24
C LEU A 30 6.76 4.41 7.30
N PRO A 31 7.94 4.87 7.78
CA PRO A 31 8.68 4.08 8.75
C PRO A 31 7.93 3.95 10.06
N PHE A 32 7.93 2.75 10.59
CA PHE A 32 7.43 2.50 11.93
C PHE A 32 8.57 2.74 12.91
N LYS A 33 8.24 3.22 14.10
CA LYS A 33 9.26 3.54 15.11
C LYS A 33 10.20 2.35 15.33
N GLY A 34 11.48 2.59 15.22
CA GLY A 34 12.50 1.57 15.39
C GLY A 34 12.84 0.78 14.15
N MET A 35 12.11 0.97 13.05
CA MET A 35 12.40 0.29 11.79
C MET A 35 13.40 1.11 10.98
N LYS A 36 14.37 0.43 10.38
CA LYS A 36 15.35 1.06 9.50
C LYS A 36 15.55 0.21 8.26
N ASN A 37 15.60 0.86 7.10
CA ASN A 37 15.99 0.25 5.84
C ASN A 37 15.14 -0.98 5.46
N ILE A 38 13.88 -0.97 5.81
CA ILE A 38 12.98 -2.06 5.45
C ILE A 38 12.28 -1.71 4.16
N GLN A 39 12.39 -2.60 3.17
CA GLN A 39 11.84 -2.37 1.86
C GLN A 39 10.33 -2.62 1.84
N THR A 40 9.64 -1.73 1.13
CA THR A 40 8.20 -1.87 0.86
C THR A 40 8.05 -2.09 -0.64
N THR A 41 7.29 -3.12 -1.04
CA THR A 41 7.06 -3.38 -2.45
C THR A 41 5.57 -3.36 -2.76
N ILE A 42 5.23 -2.76 -3.89
CA ILE A 42 3.85 -2.73 -4.39
C ILE A 42 3.90 -3.18 -5.83
N GLY A 43 3.15 -4.23 -6.14
CA GLY A 43 3.17 -4.85 -7.45
C GLY A 43 2.52 -4.01 -8.54
N SER A 44 2.79 -4.41 -9.78
CA SER A 44 2.33 -3.70 -10.98
C SER A 44 0.81 -3.60 -11.04
N GLY A 45 0.33 -2.52 -11.62
CA GLY A 45 -1.11 -2.32 -11.85
C GLY A 45 -1.89 -1.90 -10.62
N SER A 46 -1.21 -1.59 -9.51
CA SER A 46 -1.88 -1.24 -8.27
C SER A 46 -2.39 0.20 -8.28
N ILE A 47 -3.50 0.44 -7.59
CA ILE A 47 -4.10 1.77 -7.47
C ILE A 47 -4.29 2.09 -6.00
N ILE A 48 -3.58 3.11 -5.54
CA ILE A 48 -3.63 3.56 -4.14
C ILE A 48 -4.41 4.86 -4.11
N ARG A 49 -5.62 4.84 -3.58
CA ARG A 49 -6.50 6.00 -3.57
C ARG A 49 -6.08 7.03 -2.53
N ALA A 50 -6.57 8.23 -2.71
CA ALA A 50 -6.15 9.40 -1.94
C ALA A 50 -6.20 9.18 -0.42
N GLY A 51 -5.21 9.70 0.26
CA GLY A 51 -5.13 9.69 1.72
C GLY A 51 -4.75 8.36 2.35
N THR A 52 -4.37 7.37 1.55
CA THR A 52 -4.01 6.05 2.05
C THR A 52 -2.58 6.06 2.59
N TYR A 53 -2.39 5.44 3.74
CA TYR A 53 -1.07 5.29 4.34
C TYR A 53 -0.67 3.81 4.31
N ILE A 54 0.49 3.53 3.73
CA ILE A 54 1.06 2.19 3.71
C ILE A 54 2.39 2.25 4.44
N TYR A 55 2.46 1.59 5.58
CA TYR A 55 3.66 1.58 6.40
C TYR A 55 4.74 0.69 5.78
N ALA A 56 5.96 0.89 6.23
CA ALA A 56 7.12 0.20 5.70
C ALA A 56 7.04 -1.31 5.94
N GLY A 57 7.70 -2.06 5.06
CA GLY A 57 7.81 -3.50 5.21
C GLY A 57 6.66 -4.30 4.63
N ASN A 58 5.67 -3.63 4.03
CA ASN A 58 4.60 -4.34 3.35
C ASN A 58 5.11 -4.91 2.03
N GLN A 59 4.78 -6.18 1.78
CA GLN A 59 5.07 -6.84 0.51
C GLN A 59 3.74 -7.09 -0.17
N ILE A 60 3.44 -6.29 -1.17
CA ILE A 60 2.11 -6.25 -1.79
C ILE A 60 2.22 -6.72 -3.24
N GLY A 61 1.39 -7.65 -3.62
CA GLY A 61 1.37 -8.22 -4.96
C GLY A 61 0.77 -7.29 -6.02
N LYS A 62 0.45 -7.85 -7.17
CA LYS A 62 -0.05 -7.10 -8.32
C LYS A 62 -1.52 -6.74 -8.16
N ASN A 63 -1.90 -5.67 -8.82
CA ASN A 63 -3.30 -5.23 -8.91
C ASN A 63 -3.94 -4.99 -7.54
N PHE A 64 -3.17 -4.47 -6.61
CA PHE A 64 -3.67 -4.09 -5.31
C PHE A 64 -4.46 -2.78 -5.42
N GLN A 65 -5.62 -2.73 -4.78
CA GLN A 65 -6.44 -1.52 -4.83
C GLN A 65 -6.89 -1.14 -3.42
N THR A 66 -6.83 0.16 -3.13
CA THR A 66 -7.41 0.67 -1.89
C THR A 66 -8.54 1.64 -2.21
N GLY A 67 -9.50 1.73 -1.29
CA GLY A 67 -10.38 2.89 -1.25
C GLY A 67 -9.63 4.07 -0.65
N ASN A 68 -10.33 5.17 -0.45
CA ASN A 68 -9.71 6.36 0.13
C ASN A 68 -9.41 6.16 1.61
N LYS A 69 -8.30 6.72 2.06
CA LYS A 69 -7.93 6.77 3.48
C LYS A 69 -7.86 5.39 4.14
N ALA A 70 -7.44 4.40 3.39
CA ALA A 70 -7.15 3.10 3.98
C ALA A 70 -5.82 3.21 4.73
N ASN A 71 -5.65 2.39 5.75
CA ASN A 71 -4.43 2.40 6.56
C ASN A 71 -3.88 0.98 6.61
N ILE A 72 -2.73 0.78 5.99
CA ILE A 72 -2.09 -0.53 5.93
C ILE A 72 -0.86 -0.47 6.83
N ARG A 73 -0.96 -1.12 8.00
CA ARG A 73 0.15 -1.08 8.96
C ARG A 73 1.33 -1.88 8.41
N GLU A 74 2.36 -2.02 9.21
CA GLU A 74 3.67 -2.52 8.77
C GLU A 74 3.73 -4.04 8.65
N LEU A 75 4.65 -4.51 7.80
CA LEU A 75 5.12 -5.90 7.78
C LEU A 75 4.04 -6.93 7.42
N ASN A 76 3.17 -6.59 6.49
CA ASN A 76 2.17 -7.52 5.99
C ASN A 76 2.65 -8.19 4.70
N GLN A 77 2.12 -9.38 4.43
CA GLN A 77 2.28 -10.08 3.17
C GLN A 77 0.92 -10.09 2.49
N ILE A 78 0.80 -9.41 1.37
CA ILE A 78 -0.47 -9.27 0.66
C ILE A 78 -0.30 -9.82 -0.75
N GLY A 79 -1.16 -10.76 -1.11
CA GLY A 79 -1.10 -11.42 -2.41
C GLY A 79 -1.57 -10.53 -3.56
N ASP A 80 -1.84 -11.17 -4.70
CA ASP A 80 -2.29 -10.48 -5.90
C ASP A 80 -3.81 -10.28 -5.88
N ASP A 81 -4.26 -9.24 -6.57
CA ASP A 81 -5.69 -8.99 -6.79
C ASP A 81 -6.47 -8.80 -5.49
N VAL A 82 -5.89 -8.05 -4.56
CA VAL A 82 -6.51 -7.75 -3.26
C VAL A 82 -7.07 -6.33 -3.28
N SER A 83 -8.28 -6.16 -2.77
CA SER A 83 -8.92 -4.86 -2.64
C SER A 83 -9.24 -4.57 -1.18
N ILE A 84 -8.87 -3.38 -0.72
CA ILE A 84 -9.11 -2.91 0.64
C ILE A 84 -10.06 -1.72 0.57
N GLY A 85 -11.17 -1.77 1.29
CA GLY A 85 -12.18 -0.71 1.22
C GLY A 85 -11.77 0.59 1.89
N THR A 86 -12.55 1.62 1.61
CA THR A 86 -12.37 2.97 2.16
C THR A 86 -12.39 2.93 3.69
N HIS A 87 -11.45 3.65 4.30
CA HIS A 87 -11.29 3.78 5.75
C HIS A 87 -10.98 2.46 6.49
N SER A 88 -10.67 1.41 5.77
CA SER A 88 -10.29 0.13 6.40
C SER A 88 -8.90 0.21 6.99
N VAL A 89 -8.66 -0.58 8.03
CA VAL A 89 -7.35 -0.69 8.66
C VAL A 89 -6.90 -2.14 8.58
N ILE A 90 -5.71 -2.34 8.03
CA ILE A 90 -5.05 -3.64 8.06
C ILE A 90 -3.94 -3.54 9.09
N GLU A 91 -4.01 -4.38 10.12
CA GLU A 91 -3.01 -4.37 11.18
C GLU A 91 -1.68 -4.93 10.68
N HIS A 92 -0.71 -5.03 11.57
CA HIS A 92 0.63 -5.47 11.22
C HIS A 92 0.75 -6.98 11.27
N HIS A 93 1.76 -7.51 10.55
CA HIS A 93 2.10 -8.93 10.53
C HIS A 93 0.96 -9.83 10.08
N ILE A 94 0.16 -9.35 9.13
CA ILE A 94 -0.99 -10.10 8.60
C ILE A 94 -0.61 -10.65 7.23
N THR A 95 -1.07 -11.84 6.92
CA THR A 95 -0.94 -12.44 5.61
C THR A 95 -2.32 -12.48 4.95
N ILE A 96 -2.42 -11.88 3.77
CA ILE A 96 -3.64 -11.89 2.97
C ILE A 96 -3.32 -12.62 1.67
N GLY A 97 -4.11 -13.65 1.37
CA GLY A 97 -3.93 -14.42 0.15
C GLY A 97 -4.39 -13.66 -1.09
N ASN A 98 -4.40 -14.35 -2.22
CA ASN A 98 -4.80 -13.72 -3.49
C ASN A 98 -6.32 -13.54 -3.55
N SER A 99 -6.74 -12.55 -4.33
CA SER A 99 -8.14 -12.34 -4.68
C SER A 99 -9.05 -12.13 -3.47
N VAL A 100 -8.55 -11.42 -2.46
CA VAL A 100 -9.32 -11.10 -1.24
C VAL A 100 -9.89 -9.69 -1.36
N ARG A 101 -11.13 -9.53 -0.94
CA ARG A 101 -11.77 -8.22 -0.86
C ARG A 101 -12.17 -7.93 0.57
N ILE A 102 -11.73 -6.78 1.08
CA ILE A 102 -12.08 -6.32 2.41
C ILE A 102 -12.94 -5.07 2.22
N HIS A 103 -14.18 -5.17 2.64
CA HIS A 103 -15.15 -4.08 2.44
C HIS A 103 -14.91 -2.92 3.40
N SER A 104 -15.44 -1.76 3.02
CA SER A 104 -15.35 -0.55 3.83
C SER A 104 -16.06 -0.73 5.18
N GLN A 105 -15.58 0.02 6.14
CA GLN A 105 -16.22 0.09 7.45
C GLN A 105 -17.48 0.95 7.42
#